data_c8a664ac404e640e8465c6f13f703f4f
#
_entry.id   c8a664ac404e640e8465c6f13f703f4f
#
_cell.length_a   1.000
_cell.length_b   1.000
_cell.length_c   1.000
_cell.angle_alpha   90.00
_cell.angle_beta   90.00
_cell.angle_gamma   90.00
#
_symmetry.space_group_name_H-M   'P 1'
#
loop_
_entity.id
_entity.type
_entity.pdbx_description
1 polymer ?
#
loop_
_entity_poly.entity_id
_entity_poly.type
_entity_poly.pdbx_seq_one_letter_code
_entity_poly.pdbx_strand_id
1 'polypeptide(L)'
;MSNSSITQQNHSSNETLPDTSERLLTVLMALYIINLAGGTLGVIVMSHQLFQRRSQSVMTVIIISLLVLHSFMLLSIPFRLSYYILGEWKFGRFACKLASAMIYLHMYTTFMFYMGIIIIRLFRLESRTCYTTGWVAAVWLVGVLVVTPVFLSYYGTFKTYHSSECFQFHKEIQEVPMVTANFCLVGVLVAACAVLTVIQLSVLYRLAVKYWPDINSHVEFRAQAKSFFFILVTLVCFMPHHVFRVYYIQNYHLDKDHKLLPYNEIFLALTTMCCLDMLCFIAGIAH
;
A
#
# COMPACT_ATOMS: atom_id res chain seq x y z
N MET A 1 12.27 51.29 46.11
CA MET A 1 11.16 51.58 45.23
C MET A 1 11.55 51.05 43.87
N SER A 2 11.15 49.96 43.64
CA SER A 2 10.08 49.29 42.88
C SER A 2 10.63 48.80 41.55
N ASN A 3 10.93 47.53 41.48
CA ASN A 3 11.06 46.78 40.23
C ASN A 3 10.17 45.58 40.33
N SER A 4 9.06 45.62 39.68
CA SER A 4 8.19 44.50 39.45
C SER A 4 7.49 44.74 38.11
N SER A 5 7.94 44.00 37.10
CA SER A 5 7.10 43.63 35.93
C SER A 5 7.99 43.23 34.77
N ILE A 6 8.42 41.95 34.74
CA ILE A 6 8.72 41.21 33.53
C ILE A 6 8.70 39.71 33.94
N THR A 7 7.54 39.10 33.92
CA THR A 7 7.44 37.63 33.93
C THR A 7 6.01 37.24 33.56
N GLN A 8 5.65 37.39 32.30
CA GLN A 8 4.46 36.73 31.75
C GLN A 8 4.47 36.87 30.22
N GLN A 9 5.29 36.06 29.57
CA GLN A 9 5.09 35.79 28.13
C GLN A 9 6.04 34.66 27.69
N ASN A 10 5.79 33.45 28.10
CA ASN A 10 6.38 32.28 27.45
C ASN A 10 5.64 31.00 27.88
N HIS A 11 4.30 30.97 27.84
CA HIS A 11 3.54 29.76 28.23
C HIS A 11 2.53 29.28 27.17
N SER A 12 2.65 29.73 25.92
CA SER A 12 1.63 29.34 24.92
C SER A 12 2.13 28.55 23.70
N SER A 13 3.39 28.16 23.64
CA SER A 13 3.93 27.47 22.45
C SER A 13 4.28 25.98 22.63
N ASN A 14 4.14 25.43 23.83
CA ASN A 14 4.57 24.03 24.09
C ASN A 14 3.43 23.01 24.24
N GLU A 15 2.16 23.41 24.23
CA GLU A 15 1.03 22.48 24.44
C GLU A 15 0.48 21.86 23.15
N THR A 16 0.85 22.34 21.96
CA THR A 16 0.30 21.82 20.70
C THR A 16 1.08 20.64 20.10
N LEU A 17 2.36 20.47 20.45
CA LEU A 17 3.21 19.44 19.86
C LEU A 17 2.91 18.01 20.34
N PRO A 18 2.69 17.74 21.65
CA PRO A 18 2.35 16.40 22.13
C PRO A 18 1.00 15.92 21.60
N ASP A 19 0.00 16.78 21.58
CA ASP A 19 -1.36 16.47 21.12
C ASP A 19 -1.40 16.06 19.62
N THR A 20 -0.62 16.72 18.76
CA THR A 20 -0.56 16.38 17.34
C THR A 20 0.11 15.02 17.10
N SER A 21 1.20 14.72 17.81
CA SER A 21 1.89 13.43 17.71
C SER A 21 1.02 12.27 18.19
N GLU A 22 0.33 12.43 19.29
CA GLU A 22 -0.60 11.44 19.84
C GLU A 22 -1.79 11.17 18.91
N ARG A 23 -2.34 12.22 18.29
CA ARG A 23 -3.40 12.10 17.30
C ARG A 23 -2.94 11.33 16.05
N LEU A 24 -1.75 11.62 15.53
CA LEU A 24 -1.20 10.90 14.39
C LEU A 24 -0.97 9.43 14.72
N LEU A 25 -0.47 9.11 15.89
CA LEU A 25 -0.29 7.74 16.36
C LEU A 25 -1.64 7.01 16.49
N THR A 26 -2.67 7.69 17.02
CA THR A 26 -4.02 7.15 17.12
C THR A 26 -4.60 6.83 15.74
N VAL A 27 -4.45 7.73 14.77
CA VAL A 27 -4.87 7.49 13.38
C VAL A 27 -4.14 6.31 12.77
N LEU A 28 -2.84 6.20 12.97
CA LEU A 28 -2.02 5.09 12.48
C LEU A 28 -2.48 3.74 13.05
N MET A 29 -2.70 3.67 14.36
CA MET A 29 -3.20 2.47 15.02
C MET A 29 -4.62 2.11 14.54
N ALA A 30 -5.51 3.09 14.38
CA ALA A 30 -6.85 2.87 13.87
C ALA A 30 -6.82 2.29 12.44
N LEU A 31 -5.97 2.81 11.55
CA LEU A 31 -5.80 2.26 10.19
C LEU A 31 -5.37 0.79 10.23
N TYR A 32 -4.40 0.44 11.07
CA TYR A 32 -3.96 -0.96 11.19
C TYR A 32 -5.03 -1.87 11.79
N ILE A 33 -5.79 -1.41 12.79
CA ILE A 33 -6.89 -2.20 13.39
C ILE A 33 -8.01 -2.45 12.38
N ILE A 34 -8.45 -1.40 11.66
CA ILE A 34 -9.48 -1.52 10.61
C ILE A 34 -9.01 -2.49 9.53
N ASN A 35 -7.75 -2.38 9.11
CA ASN A 35 -7.19 -3.24 8.08
C ASN A 35 -7.05 -4.69 8.57
N LEU A 36 -6.62 -4.91 9.81
CA LEU A 36 -6.53 -6.25 10.38
C LEU A 36 -7.91 -6.92 10.46
N ALA A 37 -8.92 -6.22 10.97
CA ALA A 37 -10.27 -6.75 11.10
C ALA A 37 -10.93 -6.97 9.72
N GLY A 38 -10.99 -5.93 8.90
CA GLY A 38 -11.65 -5.98 7.58
C GLY A 38 -10.91 -6.87 6.59
N GLY A 39 -9.57 -6.78 6.55
CA GLY A 39 -8.73 -7.60 5.69
C GLY A 39 -8.82 -9.08 6.05
N THR A 40 -8.79 -9.43 7.34
CA THR A 40 -8.94 -10.83 7.79
C THR A 40 -10.32 -11.38 7.41
N LEU A 41 -11.38 -10.61 7.60
CA LEU A 41 -12.73 -10.99 7.18
C LEU A 41 -12.77 -11.22 5.65
N GLY A 42 -12.20 -10.28 4.87
CA GLY A 42 -12.12 -10.38 3.41
C GLY A 42 -11.38 -11.63 2.95
N VAL A 43 -10.21 -11.91 3.55
CA VAL A 43 -9.41 -13.10 3.25
C VAL A 43 -10.19 -14.39 3.56
N ILE A 44 -10.85 -14.48 4.72
CA ILE A 44 -11.62 -15.67 5.10
C ILE A 44 -12.77 -15.93 4.11
N VAL A 45 -13.59 -14.90 3.87
CA VAL A 45 -14.76 -15.05 2.98
C VAL A 45 -14.34 -15.36 1.55
N MET A 46 -13.31 -14.67 1.03
CA MET A 46 -12.81 -14.92 -0.32
C MET A 46 -12.20 -16.32 -0.45
N SER A 47 -11.44 -16.78 0.55
CA SER A 47 -10.90 -18.15 0.59
C SER A 47 -12.01 -19.19 0.52
N HIS A 48 -13.07 -18.98 1.30
CA HIS A 48 -14.24 -19.87 1.29
C HIS A 48 -14.93 -19.91 -0.07
N GLN A 49 -15.13 -18.75 -0.71
CA GLN A 49 -15.73 -18.67 -2.05
C GLN A 49 -14.86 -19.33 -3.12
N LEU A 50 -13.53 -19.14 -3.07
CA LEU A 50 -12.60 -19.77 -4.01
C LEU A 50 -12.59 -21.28 -3.86
N PHE A 51 -12.67 -21.79 -2.62
CA PHE A 51 -12.71 -23.21 -2.34
C PHE A 51 -13.98 -23.88 -2.90
N GLN A 52 -15.11 -23.18 -2.89
CA GLN A 52 -16.36 -23.67 -3.47
C GLN A 52 -16.38 -23.66 -5.00
N ARG A 53 -15.55 -22.83 -5.64
CA ARG A 53 -15.50 -22.73 -7.11
C ARG A 53 -14.54 -23.77 -7.68
N ARG A 54 -15.09 -24.73 -8.46
CA ARG A 54 -14.28 -25.74 -9.17
C ARG A 54 -13.57 -25.22 -10.43
N SER A 55 -13.92 -24.04 -10.93
CA SER A 55 -13.36 -23.47 -12.16
C SER A 55 -12.07 -22.72 -11.89
N GLN A 56 -10.96 -23.20 -12.43
CA GLN A 56 -9.68 -22.49 -12.43
C GLN A 56 -9.59 -21.60 -13.69
N SER A 57 -10.09 -20.39 -13.59
CA SER A 57 -9.81 -19.39 -14.62
C SER A 57 -8.47 -18.70 -14.36
N VAL A 58 -7.91 -18.10 -15.39
CA VAL A 58 -6.70 -17.30 -15.30
C VAL A 58 -6.81 -16.18 -14.24
N MET A 59 -7.99 -15.55 -14.15
CA MET A 59 -8.27 -14.55 -13.13
C MET A 59 -8.25 -15.13 -11.72
N THR A 60 -8.65 -16.38 -11.54
CA THR A 60 -8.61 -17.08 -10.26
C THR A 60 -7.17 -17.18 -9.73
N VAL A 61 -6.18 -17.43 -10.59
CA VAL A 61 -4.76 -17.51 -10.18
C VAL A 61 -4.26 -16.17 -9.65
N ILE A 62 -4.64 -15.05 -10.30
CA ILE A 62 -4.28 -13.71 -9.82
C ILE A 62 -4.94 -13.41 -8.47
N ILE A 63 -6.23 -13.74 -8.33
CA ILE A 63 -6.97 -13.53 -7.07
C ILE A 63 -6.35 -14.36 -5.94
N ILE A 64 -5.96 -15.60 -6.20
CA ILE A 64 -5.25 -16.42 -5.20
C ILE A 64 -3.92 -15.78 -4.82
N SER A 65 -3.17 -15.24 -5.78
CA SER A 65 -1.91 -14.55 -5.51
C SER A 65 -2.11 -13.31 -4.64
N LEU A 66 -3.15 -12.52 -4.92
CA LEU A 66 -3.52 -11.37 -4.07
C LEU A 66 -3.92 -11.81 -2.67
N LEU A 67 -4.71 -12.90 -2.56
CA LEU A 67 -5.12 -13.46 -1.27
C LEU A 67 -3.91 -13.86 -0.42
N VAL A 68 -2.92 -14.53 -1.02
CA VAL A 68 -1.68 -14.92 -0.35
C VAL A 68 -0.90 -13.69 0.11
N LEU A 69 -0.76 -12.67 -0.75
CA LEU A 69 -0.08 -11.41 -0.40
C LEU A 69 -0.76 -10.67 0.74
N HIS A 70 -2.09 -10.57 0.71
CA HIS A 70 -2.86 -9.93 1.79
C HIS A 70 -2.72 -10.71 3.09
N SER A 71 -2.72 -12.03 3.05
CA SER A 71 -2.51 -12.88 4.23
C SER A 71 -1.13 -12.62 4.86
N PHE A 72 -0.06 -12.58 4.07
CA PHE A 72 1.28 -12.26 4.57
C PHE A 72 1.36 -10.86 5.17
N MET A 73 0.74 -9.88 4.53
CA MET A 73 0.71 -8.52 5.06
C MET A 73 -0.06 -8.45 6.38
N LEU A 74 -1.24 -9.08 6.47
CA LEU A 74 -2.04 -9.13 7.70
C LEU A 74 -1.27 -9.77 8.86
N LEU A 75 -0.47 -10.81 8.61
CA LEU A 75 0.41 -11.41 9.63
C LEU A 75 1.48 -10.43 10.15
N SER A 76 1.85 -9.41 9.39
CA SER A 76 2.82 -8.40 9.83
C SER A 76 2.21 -7.30 10.70
N ILE A 77 0.91 -7.07 10.63
CA ILE A 77 0.22 -5.97 11.35
C ILE A 77 0.32 -6.10 12.88
N PRO A 78 0.14 -7.27 13.52
CA PRO A 78 0.26 -7.40 14.96
C PRO A 78 1.62 -6.94 15.51
N PHE A 79 2.70 -7.19 14.78
CA PHE A 79 4.04 -6.74 15.15
C PHE A 79 4.16 -5.22 15.11
N ARG A 80 3.55 -4.56 14.09
CA ARG A 80 3.52 -3.10 14.00
C ARG A 80 2.67 -2.48 15.10
N LEU A 81 1.48 -3.02 15.37
CA LEU A 81 0.62 -2.57 16.46
C LEU A 81 1.33 -2.71 17.81
N SER A 82 2.00 -3.85 18.06
CA SER A 82 2.78 -4.05 19.28
C SER A 82 3.86 -2.97 19.45
N TYR A 83 4.59 -2.62 18.39
CA TYR A 83 5.59 -1.56 18.43
C TYR A 83 4.99 -0.19 18.76
N TYR A 84 3.90 0.20 18.13
CA TYR A 84 3.27 1.50 18.37
C TYR A 84 2.57 1.61 19.74
N ILE A 85 2.09 0.48 20.28
CA ILE A 85 1.47 0.44 21.63
C ILE A 85 2.55 0.45 22.71
N LEU A 86 3.64 -0.32 22.56
CA LEU A 86 4.69 -0.44 23.58
C LEU A 86 5.72 0.67 23.52
N GLY A 87 5.82 1.41 22.40
CA GLY A 87 6.86 2.41 22.15
C GLY A 87 8.26 1.83 21.93
N GLU A 88 8.42 0.50 21.98
CA GLU A 88 9.70 -0.19 21.81
C GLU A 88 9.55 -1.51 21.04
N TRP A 89 10.60 -1.88 20.29
CA TRP A 89 10.65 -3.13 19.53
C TRP A 89 11.29 -4.26 20.35
N LYS A 90 10.54 -5.37 20.54
CA LYS A 90 10.98 -6.51 21.35
C LYS A 90 11.31 -7.78 20.55
N PHE A 91 11.07 -7.79 19.24
CA PHE A 91 11.11 -9.03 18.43
C PHE A 91 12.44 -9.24 17.68
N GLY A 92 13.44 -8.42 17.97
CA GLY A 92 14.78 -8.53 17.37
C GLY A 92 14.86 -7.96 15.94
N ARG A 93 16.08 -7.76 15.46
CA ARG A 93 16.36 -7.08 14.18
C ARG A 93 15.82 -7.81 12.95
N PHE A 94 15.89 -9.14 12.95
CA PHE A 94 15.40 -9.93 11.82
C PHE A 94 13.89 -9.77 11.63
N ALA A 95 13.11 -9.88 12.69
CA ALA A 95 11.66 -9.70 12.64
C ALA A 95 11.27 -8.28 12.22
N CYS A 96 12.04 -7.25 12.64
CA CYS A 96 11.83 -5.86 12.18
C CYS A 96 12.03 -5.73 10.67
N LYS A 97 13.13 -6.26 10.13
CA LYS A 97 13.40 -6.24 8.70
C LYS A 97 12.33 -7.02 7.91
N LEU A 98 11.94 -8.18 8.41
CA LEU A 98 10.93 -9.01 7.78
C LEU A 98 9.55 -8.31 7.75
N ALA A 99 9.09 -7.77 8.88
CA ALA A 99 7.83 -7.03 8.95
C ALA A 99 7.82 -5.78 8.04
N SER A 100 8.98 -5.13 7.89
CA SER A 100 9.15 -4.02 6.95
C SER A 100 9.15 -4.49 5.50
N ALA A 101 9.88 -5.56 5.17
CA ALA A 101 9.90 -6.12 3.82
C ALA A 101 8.50 -6.57 3.36
N MET A 102 7.70 -7.15 4.26
CA MET A 102 6.35 -7.63 3.94
C MET A 102 5.40 -6.53 3.46
N ILE A 103 5.43 -5.34 4.07
CA ILE A 103 4.54 -4.25 3.65
C ILE A 103 4.93 -3.70 2.27
N TYR A 104 6.23 -3.58 1.99
CA TYR A 104 6.71 -3.12 0.69
C TYR A 104 6.53 -4.19 -0.40
N LEU A 105 6.79 -5.45 -0.08
CA LEU A 105 6.49 -6.57 -0.97
C LEU A 105 5.00 -6.57 -1.34
N HIS A 106 4.14 -6.49 -0.35
CA HIS A 106 2.69 -6.39 -0.55
C HIS A 106 2.33 -5.21 -1.44
N MET A 107 2.82 -4.00 -1.14
CA MET A 107 2.51 -2.79 -1.88
C MET A 107 2.88 -2.89 -3.36
N TYR A 108 4.13 -3.24 -3.69
CA TYR A 108 4.59 -3.29 -5.08
C TYR A 108 4.00 -4.46 -5.85
N THR A 109 3.90 -5.63 -5.24
CA THR A 109 3.38 -6.84 -5.91
C THR A 109 1.88 -6.73 -6.16
N THR A 110 1.12 -6.18 -5.21
CA THR A 110 -0.32 -5.91 -5.39
C THR A 110 -0.56 -4.90 -6.49
N PHE A 111 0.23 -3.82 -6.54
CA PHE A 111 0.17 -2.85 -7.65
C PHE A 111 0.38 -3.55 -9.00
N MET A 112 1.41 -4.40 -9.13
CA MET A 112 1.68 -5.14 -10.37
C MET A 112 0.52 -6.07 -10.75
N PHE A 113 -0.10 -6.74 -9.79
CA PHE A 113 -1.28 -7.58 -10.06
C PHE A 113 -2.48 -6.76 -10.52
N TYR A 114 -2.76 -5.60 -9.91
CA TYR A 114 -3.84 -4.72 -10.37
C TYR A 114 -3.61 -4.24 -11.80
N MET A 115 -2.39 -3.80 -12.11
CA MET A 115 -2.03 -3.42 -13.48
C MET A 115 -2.21 -4.59 -14.45
N GLY A 116 -1.80 -5.80 -14.06
CA GLY A 116 -2.00 -7.03 -14.83
C GLY A 116 -3.47 -7.32 -15.11
N ILE A 117 -4.34 -7.23 -14.10
CA ILE A 117 -5.80 -7.42 -14.27
C ILE A 117 -6.36 -6.45 -15.30
N ILE A 118 -5.99 -5.17 -15.19
CA ILE A 118 -6.46 -4.12 -16.10
C ILE A 118 -6.00 -4.41 -17.53
N ILE A 119 -4.70 -4.70 -17.72
CA ILE A 119 -4.12 -5.00 -19.04
C ILE A 119 -4.77 -6.24 -19.66
N ILE A 120 -4.90 -7.33 -18.90
CA ILE A 120 -5.50 -8.58 -19.38
C ILE A 120 -6.93 -8.33 -19.87
N ARG A 121 -7.71 -7.54 -19.15
CA ARG A 121 -9.09 -7.22 -19.52
C ARG A 121 -9.20 -6.24 -20.69
N LEU A 122 -8.33 -5.22 -20.73
CA LEU A 122 -8.29 -4.26 -21.84
C LEU A 122 -7.98 -4.93 -23.17
N PHE A 123 -7.01 -5.83 -23.18
CA PHE A 123 -6.55 -6.51 -24.39
C PHE A 123 -7.23 -7.87 -24.63
N ARG A 124 -8.24 -8.22 -23.80
CA ARG A 124 -8.99 -9.50 -23.88
C ARG A 124 -8.05 -10.72 -23.90
N LEU A 125 -6.99 -10.68 -23.10
CA LEU A 125 -5.99 -11.75 -23.03
C LEU A 125 -6.44 -12.92 -22.15
N GLU A 126 -7.68 -12.94 -21.69
CA GLU A 126 -8.21 -13.98 -20.77
C GLU A 126 -8.15 -15.39 -21.35
N SER A 127 -8.20 -15.53 -22.68
CA SER A 127 -8.08 -16.83 -23.36
C SER A 127 -6.64 -17.36 -23.46
N ARG A 128 -5.64 -16.54 -23.17
CA ARG A 128 -4.22 -16.88 -23.31
C ARG A 128 -3.57 -17.20 -21.96
N THR A 129 -3.88 -18.34 -21.42
CA THR A 129 -3.40 -18.82 -20.09
C THR A 129 -1.89 -18.70 -19.92
N CYS A 130 -1.11 -18.97 -20.97
CA CYS A 130 0.35 -18.93 -20.92
C CYS A 130 0.89 -17.52 -20.56
N TYR A 131 0.35 -16.46 -21.17
CA TYR A 131 0.79 -15.09 -20.87
C TYR A 131 0.46 -14.67 -19.43
N THR A 132 -0.70 -15.05 -18.94
CA THR A 132 -1.12 -14.69 -17.58
C THR A 132 -0.35 -15.46 -16.52
N THR A 133 -0.14 -16.76 -16.72
CA THR A 133 0.70 -17.57 -15.82
C THR A 133 2.13 -17.03 -15.81
N GLY A 134 2.68 -16.70 -16.99
CA GLY A 134 4.00 -16.08 -17.12
C GLY A 134 4.08 -14.75 -16.37
N TRP A 135 3.03 -13.90 -16.48
CA TRP A 135 2.95 -12.64 -15.74
C TRP A 135 2.94 -12.87 -14.23
N VAL A 136 2.08 -13.77 -13.73
CA VAL A 136 2.00 -14.09 -12.30
C VAL A 136 3.35 -14.58 -11.78
N ALA A 137 4.00 -15.50 -12.52
CA ALA A 137 5.33 -16.00 -12.16
C ALA A 137 6.38 -14.87 -12.14
N ALA A 138 6.37 -13.99 -13.14
CA ALA A 138 7.29 -12.84 -13.20
C ALA A 138 7.08 -11.87 -12.03
N VAL A 139 5.84 -11.56 -11.67
CA VAL A 139 5.51 -10.68 -10.54
C VAL A 139 6.01 -11.27 -9.22
N TRP A 140 5.78 -12.57 -8.98
CA TRP A 140 6.31 -13.25 -7.80
C TRP A 140 7.83 -13.29 -7.78
N LEU A 141 8.45 -13.56 -8.92
CA LEU A 141 9.91 -13.60 -9.05
C LEU A 141 10.53 -12.23 -8.70
N VAL A 142 9.99 -11.15 -9.27
CA VAL A 142 10.43 -9.78 -8.97
C VAL A 142 10.20 -9.44 -7.49
N GLY A 143 9.03 -9.74 -6.95
CA GLY A 143 8.72 -9.48 -5.55
C GLY A 143 9.67 -10.20 -4.59
N VAL A 144 9.85 -11.51 -4.78
CA VAL A 144 10.66 -12.33 -3.87
C VAL A 144 12.16 -12.11 -4.09
N LEU A 145 12.64 -12.05 -5.33
CA LEU A 145 14.09 -11.97 -5.63
C LEU A 145 14.65 -10.54 -5.64
N VAL A 146 13.81 -9.51 -5.78
CA VAL A 146 14.27 -8.12 -5.82
C VAL A 146 13.85 -7.39 -4.54
N VAL A 147 12.54 -7.29 -4.28
CA VAL A 147 12.04 -6.50 -3.15
C VAL A 147 12.52 -7.05 -1.82
N THR A 148 12.36 -8.36 -1.60
CA THR A 148 12.71 -8.98 -0.31
C THR A 148 14.22 -8.89 0.00
N PRO A 149 15.16 -9.26 -0.90
CA PRO A 149 16.58 -9.12 -0.61
C PRO A 149 17.02 -7.67 -0.43
N VAL A 150 16.48 -6.72 -1.19
CA VAL A 150 16.81 -5.30 -1.02
C VAL A 150 16.48 -4.85 0.40
N PHE A 151 15.29 -5.20 0.90
CA PHE A 151 14.90 -4.87 2.27
C PHE A 151 15.72 -5.61 3.34
N LEU A 152 15.96 -6.90 3.16
CA LEU A 152 16.71 -7.69 4.14
C LEU A 152 18.19 -7.32 4.20
N SER A 153 18.79 -6.99 3.05
CA SER A 153 20.24 -6.74 2.96
C SER A 153 20.60 -5.27 3.12
N TYR A 154 19.78 -4.36 2.62
CA TYR A 154 20.11 -2.93 2.56
C TYR A 154 19.56 -2.16 3.76
N TYR A 155 18.28 -2.36 4.11
CA TYR A 155 17.66 -1.62 5.20
C TYR A 155 18.07 -2.12 6.57
N GLY A 156 18.33 -1.19 7.51
CA GLY A 156 18.73 -1.49 8.88
C GLY A 156 20.16 -2.06 8.99
N THR A 157 21.04 -1.76 8.02
CA THR A 157 22.47 -2.16 8.06
C THR A 157 23.32 -1.20 8.85
N PHE A 158 22.90 0.05 9.01
CA PHE A 158 23.62 1.01 9.82
C PHE A 158 23.68 0.60 11.30
N LYS A 159 24.89 0.57 11.85
CA LYS A 159 25.13 0.20 13.25
C LYS A 159 24.54 1.17 14.28
N THR A 160 23.99 2.29 13.81
CA THR A 160 23.50 3.40 14.63
C THR A 160 22.04 3.25 15.09
N TYR A 161 21.33 2.20 14.66
CA TYR A 161 19.99 1.94 15.18
C TYR A 161 20.04 1.15 16.48
N HIS A 162 19.33 1.63 17.50
CA HIS A 162 19.14 0.89 18.73
C HIS A 162 18.33 -0.38 18.50
N SER A 163 18.56 -1.41 19.29
CA SER A 163 17.84 -2.69 19.17
C SER A 163 16.35 -2.58 19.49
N SER A 164 15.95 -1.51 20.19
CA SER A 164 14.58 -1.17 20.54
C SER A 164 13.85 -0.34 19.47
N GLU A 165 14.54 0.09 18.42
CA GLU A 165 13.96 0.87 17.32
C GLU A 165 13.64 -0.03 16.14
N CYS A 166 12.47 0.19 15.52
CA CYS A 166 12.06 -0.47 14.29
C CYS A 166 11.27 0.51 13.41
N PHE A 167 11.20 0.24 12.10
CA PHE A 167 10.50 1.04 11.09
C PHE A 167 11.06 2.45 10.83
N GLN A 168 12.20 2.80 11.42
CA GLN A 168 12.86 4.10 11.28
C GLN A 168 14.02 4.04 10.27
N PHE A 169 13.76 3.65 9.03
CA PHE A 169 14.79 3.47 7.98
C PHE A 169 15.10 4.78 7.23
N HIS A 170 15.16 5.88 7.94
CA HIS A 170 15.33 7.20 7.35
C HIS A 170 16.76 7.49 6.88
N LYS A 171 17.77 6.84 7.46
CA LYS A 171 19.18 7.04 7.06
C LYS A 171 19.47 6.41 5.70
N GLU A 172 18.94 5.23 5.44
CA GLU A 172 19.11 4.54 4.16
C GLU A 172 18.42 5.27 3.00
N ILE A 173 17.34 6.01 3.29
CA ILE A 173 16.61 6.77 2.27
C ILE A 173 17.43 7.94 1.74
N GLN A 174 18.42 8.42 2.48
CA GLN A 174 19.27 9.54 2.09
C GLN A 174 20.44 9.13 1.18
N GLU A 175 20.73 7.85 1.09
CA GLU A 175 21.76 7.33 0.19
C GLU A 175 21.39 7.62 -1.27
N VAL A 176 22.33 8.20 -2.03
CA VAL A 176 22.11 8.63 -3.42
C VAL A 176 21.49 7.55 -4.31
N PRO A 177 21.94 6.28 -4.25
CA PRO A 177 21.32 5.22 -5.06
C PRO A 177 19.87 4.97 -4.65
N MET A 178 19.53 5.08 -3.37
CA MET A 178 18.16 4.87 -2.87
C MET A 178 17.24 6.04 -3.22
N VAL A 179 17.75 7.26 -3.16
CA VAL A 179 17.01 8.45 -3.62
C VAL A 179 16.66 8.31 -5.10
N THR A 180 17.66 8.01 -5.94
CA THR A 180 17.48 7.84 -7.39
C THR A 180 16.49 6.71 -7.69
N ALA A 181 16.66 5.55 -7.05
CA ALA A 181 15.77 4.41 -7.23
C ALA A 181 14.30 4.74 -6.83
N ASN A 182 14.08 5.46 -5.72
CA ASN A 182 12.75 5.89 -5.31
C ASN A 182 12.12 6.84 -6.34
N PHE A 183 12.87 7.86 -6.84
CA PHE A 183 12.34 8.77 -7.86
C PHE A 183 12.00 8.07 -9.16
N CYS A 184 12.88 7.19 -9.66
CA CYS A 184 12.62 6.41 -10.87
C CYS A 184 11.38 5.51 -10.68
N LEU A 185 11.30 4.82 -9.56
CA LEU A 185 10.17 3.92 -9.26
C LEU A 185 8.85 4.70 -9.18
N VAL A 186 8.80 5.79 -8.42
CA VAL A 186 7.60 6.63 -8.32
C VAL A 186 7.21 7.20 -9.67
N GLY A 187 8.17 7.68 -10.46
CA GLY A 187 7.92 8.20 -11.82
C GLY A 187 7.28 7.15 -12.72
N VAL A 188 7.81 5.93 -12.73
CA VAL A 188 7.26 4.81 -13.51
C VAL A 188 5.84 4.43 -13.02
N LEU A 189 5.63 4.32 -11.71
CA LEU A 189 4.34 3.96 -11.15
C LEU A 189 3.26 5.00 -11.45
N VAL A 190 3.59 6.28 -11.27
CA VAL A 190 2.65 7.40 -11.57
C VAL A 190 2.33 7.45 -13.06
N ALA A 191 3.33 7.34 -13.93
CA ALA A 191 3.13 7.35 -15.37
C ALA A 191 2.26 6.16 -15.84
N ALA A 192 2.57 4.94 -15.36
CA ALA A 192 1.78 3.75 -15.68
C ALA A 192 0.32 3.89 -15.21
N CYS A 193 0.10 4.37 -13.99
CA CYS A 193 -1.22 4.60 -13.45
C CYS A 193 -2.00 5.65 -14.25
N ALA A 194 -1.37 6.77 -14.62
CA ALA A 194 -1.99 7.82 -15.41
C ALA A 194 -2.40 7.31 -16.80
N VAL A 195 -1.51 6.62 -17.50
CA VAL A 195 -1.79 6.06 -18.84
C VAL A 195 -2.94 5.08 -18.79
N LEU A 196 -2.91 4.11 -17.85
CA LEU A 196 -3.97 3.11 -17.74
C LEU A 196 -5.30 3.74 -17.31
N THR A 197 -5.30 4.77 -16.48
CA THR A 197 -6.50 5.52 -16.10
C THR A 197 -7.13 6.17 -17.33
N VAL A 198 -6.34 6.88 -18.14
CA VAL A 198 -6.84 7.53 -19.37
C VAL A 198 -7.40 6.51 -20.36
N ILE A 199 -6.70 5.41 -20.59
CA ILE A 199 -7.18 4.34 -21.49
C ILE A 199 -8.49 3.75 -20.97
N GLN A 200 -8.55 3.41 -19.67
CA GLN A 200 -9.73 2.78 -19.06
C GLN A 200 -10.96 3.71 -19.09
N LEU A 201 -10.77 4.99 -18.78
CA LEU A 201 -11.85 5.98 -18.87
C LEU A 201 -12.34 6.14 -20.31
N SER A 202 -11.42 6.15 -21.29
CA SER A 202 -11.78 6.22 -22.71
C SER A 202 -12.60 5.01 -23.17
N VAL A 203 -12.23 3.81 -22.70
CA VAL A 203 -12.96 2.57 -22.99
C VAL A 203 -14.34 2.59 -22.34
N LEU A 204 -14.43 2.97 -21.06
CA LEU A 204 -15.72 3.07 -20.36
C LEU A 204 -16.64 4.09 -21.01
N TYR A 205 -16.12 5.26 -21.41
CA TYR A 205 -16.89 6.27 -22.10
C TYR A 205 -17.45 5.76 -23.43
N ARG A 206 -16.62 5.12 -24.28
CA ARG A 206 -17.04 4.53 -25.54
C ARG A 206 -18.13 3.47 -25.35
N LEU A 207 -17.99 2.60 -24.34
CA LEU A 207 -18.99 1.58 -24.03
C LEU A 207 -20.27 2.20 -23.49
N ALA A 208 -20.19 3.23 -22.67
CA ALA A 208 -21.36 3.95 -22.16
C ALA A 208 -22.14 4.59 -23.27
N VAL A 209 -21.50 5.28 -24.22
CA VAL A 209 -22.16 5.88 -25.40
C VAL A 209 -22.77 4.80 -26.30
N LYS A 210 -22.07 3.69 -26.52
CA LYS A 210 -22.53 2.59 -27.38
C LYS A 210 -23.80 1.91 -26.87
N TYR A 211 -23.88 1.75 -25.52
CA TYR A 211 -24.95 0.96 -24.89
C TYR A 211 -26.01 1.80 -24.17
N TRP A 212 -26.05 3.13 -24.40
CA TRP A 212 -27.09 4.01 -23.88
C TRP A 212 -28.47 3.64 -24.43
N PRO A 213 -29.57 3.55 -23.62
CA PRO A 213 -29.68 3.79 -22.18
C PRO A 213 -29.41 2.57 -21.28
N ASP A 214 -29.30 1.35 -21.80
CA ASP A 214 -29.26 0.10 -21.05
C ASP A 214 -27.83 -0.35 -20.68
N ILE A 215 -26.99 0.58 -20.26
CA ILE A 215 -25.56 0.39 -20.01
C ILE A 215 -25.28 -0.77 -19.04
N ASN A 216 -26.07 -0.87 -17.97
CA ASN A 216 -25.83 -1.82 -16.87
C ASN A 216 -26.22 -3.27 -17.23
N SER A 217 -27.00 -3.49 -18.28
CA SER A 217 -27.35 -4.83 -18.78
C SER A 217 -26.19 -5.50 -19.51
N HIS A 218 -25.26 -4.71 -20.07
CA HIS A 218 -24.19 -5.21 -20.91
C HIS A 218 -22.99 -5.75 -20.10
N VAL A 219 -22.65 -7.01 -20.36
CA VAL A 219 -21.55 -7.73 -19.67
C VAL A 219 -20.19 -7.04 -19.87
N GLU A 220 -19.93 -6.51 -21.08
CA GLU A 220 -18.67 -5.81 -21.40
C GLU A 220 -18.49 -4.56 -20.53
N PHE A 221 -19.53 -3.73 -20.38
CA PHE A 221 -19.46 -2.53 -19.56
C PHE A 221 -19.21 -2.89 -18.09
N ARG A 222 -19.96 -3.85 -17.55
CA ARG A 222 -19.77 -4.32 -16.14
C ARG A 222 -18.35 -4.86 -15.89
N ALA A 223 -17.81 -5.62 -16.85
CA ALA A 223 -16.45 -6.14 -16.76
C ALA A 223 -15.41 -5.00 -16.71
N GLN A 224 -15.56 -3.98 -17.56
CA GLN A 224 -14.68 -2.82 -17.58
C GLN A 224 -14.86 -1.92 -16.34
N ALA A 225 -16.08 -1.75 -15.85
CA ALA A 225 -16.35 -1.03 -14.59
C ALA A 225 -15.67 -1.72 -13.38
N LYS A 226 -15.72 -3.06 -13.33
CA LYS A 226 -14.96 -3.82 -12.31
C LYS A 226 -13.44 -3.64 -12.43
N SER A 227 -12.90 -3.47 -13.64
CA SER A 227 -11.48 -3.15 -13.84
C SER A 227 -11.13 -1.75 -13.36
N PHE A 228 -12.01 -0.78 -13.59
CA PHE A 228 -11.84 0.59 -13.13
C PHE A 228 -11.79 0.68 -11.60
N PHE A 229 -12.48 -0.21 -10.89
CA PHE A 229 -12.39 -0.29 -9.44
C PHE A 229 -10.94 -0.49 -8.95
N PHE A 230 -10.13 -1.34 -9.63
CA PHE A 230 -8.72 -1.50 -9.26
C PHE A 230 -7.89 -0.24 -9.47
N ILE A 231 -8.23 0.56 -10.48
CA ILE A 231 -7.61 1.88 -10.68
C ILE A 231 -7.97 2.80 -9.51
N LEU A 232 -9.23 2.83 -9.08
CA LEU A 232 -9.64 3.64 -7.92
C LEU A 232 -8.92 3.21 -6.65
N VAL A 233 -8.80 1.91 -6.38
CA VAL A 233 -8.02 1.41 -5.24
C VAL A 233 -6.56 1.86 -5.36
N THR A 234 -5.97 1.77 -6.54
CA THR A 234 -4.59 2.23 -6.78
C THR A 234 -4.44 3.73 -6.50
N LEU A 235 -5.36 4.55 -7.01
CA LEU A 235 -5.32 6.01 -6.83
C LEU A 235 -5.52 6.42 -5.37
N VAL A 236 -6.39 5.74 -4.64
CA VAL A 236 -6.71 6.09 -3.25
C VAL A 236 -5.70 5.52 -2.25
N CYS A 237 -5.28 4.27 -2.44
CA CYS A 237 -4.41 3.60 -1.48
C CYS A 237 -2.92 3.79 -1.76
N PHE A 238 -2.48 3.74 -3.02
CA PHE A 238 -1.05 3.75 -3.33
C PHE A 238 -0.52 5.14 -3.73
N MET A 239 -1.26 5.93 -4.52
CA MET A 239 -0.77 7.22 -5.01
C MET A 239 -0.43 8.20 -3.89
N PRO A 240 -1.23 8.36 -2.82
CA PRO A 240 -0.89 9.28 -1.74
C PRO A 240 0.47 8.98 -1.10
N HIS A 241 0.78 7.68 -0.88
CA HIS A 241 2.08 7.28 -0.36
C HIS A 241 3.22 7.65 -1.31
N HIS A 242 3.10 7.36 -2.60
CA HIS A 242 4.15 7.63 -3.58
C HIS A 242 4.41 9.13 -3.76
N VAL A 243 3.35 9.95 -3.81
CA VAL A 243 3.47 11.41 -3.89
C VAL A 243 4.11 11.96 -2.62
N PHE A 244 3.63 11.53 -1.44
CA PHE A 244 4.21 11.96 -0.18
C PHE A 244 5.66 11.50 -0.02
N ARG A 245 6.01 10.31 -0.53
CA ARG A 245 7.38 9.78 -0.47
C ARG A 245 8.38 10.68 -1.19
N VAL A 246 8.01 11.26 -2.34
CA VAL A 246 8.84 12.25 -3.05
C VAL A 246 9.07 13.47 -2.16
N TYR A 247 7.99 14.03 -1.60
CA TYR A 247 8.07 15.17 -0.70
C TYR A 247 8.93 14.86 0.54
N TYR A 248 8.74 13.69 1.15
CA TYR A 248 9.49 13.23 2.32
C TYR A 248 11.00 13.16 2.05
N ILE A 249 11.41 12.55 0.94
CA ILE A 249 12.83 12.42 0.57
C ILE A 249 13.46 13.80 0.33
N GLN A 250 12.74 14.72 -0.32
CA GLN A 250 13.26 16.06 -0.61
C GLN A 250 13.41 16.94 0.64
N ASN A 251 12.50 16.81 1.60
CA ASN A 251 12.43 17.70 2.76
C ASN A 251 12.98 17.08 4.05
N TYR A 252 13.39 15.81 4.04
CA TYR A 252 13.83 15.12 5.25
C TYR A 252 15.03 15.84 5.93
N HIS A 253 15.95 16.40 5.16
CA HIS A 253 17.11 17.14 5.70
C HIS A 253 16.72 18.41 6.48
N LEU A 254 15.55 18.98 6.19
CA LEU A 254 15.01 20.16 6.85
C LEU A 254 14.20 19.80 8.10
N ASP A 255 13.77 18.55 8.22
CA ASP A 255 12.92 18.05 9.30
C ASP A 255 13.73 17.60 10.51
N LYS A 256 14.31 18.57 11.23
CA LYS A 256 15.12 18.30 12.43
C LYS A 256 14.36 17.62 13.56
N ASP A 257 13.05 17.86 13.64
CA ASP A 257 12.18 17.34 14.69
C ASP A 257 11.49 16.00 14.29
N HIS A 258 11.86 15.42 13.16
CA HIS A 258 11.28 14.18 12.60
C HIS A 258 9.74 14.19 12.49
N LYS A 259 9.15 15.36 12.24
CA LYS A 259 7.70 15.54 12.12
C LYS A 259 7.10 14.84 10.89
N LEU A 260 7.89 14.66 9.84
CA LEU A 260 7.45 14.02 8.60
C LEU A 260 7.38 12.48 8.71
N LEU A 261 8.10 11.88 9.68
CA LEU A 261 8.14 10.44 9.85
C LEU A 261 6.76 9.82 10.15
N PRO A 262 5.95 10.32 11.10
CA PRO A 262 4.61 9.80 11.36
C PRO A 262 3.69 9.88 10.13
N TYR A 263 3.78 10.94 9.34
CA TYR A 263 3.00 11.07 8.11
C TYR A 263 3.41 10.02 7.07
N ASN A 264 4.72 9.77 6.91
CA ASN A 264 5.19 8.71 6.01
C ASN A 264 4.64 7.33 6.41
N GLU A 265 4.58 7.04 7.71
CA GLU A 265 4.02 5.79 8.23
C GLU A 265 2.49 5.72 8.03
N ILE A 266 1.76 6.83 8.19
CA ILE A 266 0.31 6.88 7.92
C ILE A 266 0.03 6.62 6.43
N PHE A 267 0.75 7.28 5.52
CA PHE A 267 0.59 7.04 4.09
C PHE A 267 1.00 5.62 3.69
N LEU A 268 2.01 5.05 4.34
CA LEU A 268 2.38 3.65 4.16
C LEU A 268 1.28 2.71 4.69
N ALA A 269 0.69 2.99 5.86
CA ALA A 269 -0.43 2.24 6.40
C ALA A 269 -1.67 2.32 5.49
N LEU A 270 -1.90 3.47 4.84
CA LEU A 270 -2.98 3.63 3.88
C LEU A 270 -2.85 2.66 2.70
N THR A 271 -1.62 2.34 2.26
CA THR A 271 -1.43 1.36 1.18
C THR A 271 -1.93 -0.02 1.54
N THR A 272 -1.97 -0.37 2.82
CA THR A 272 -2.45 -1.67 3.28
C THR A 272 -3.98 -1.80 3.24
N MET A 273 -4.70 -0.66 3.18
CA MET A 273 -6.17 -0.64 3.08
C MET A 273 -6.69 -1.29 1.80
N CYS A 274 -5.82 -1.50 0.78
CA CYS A 274 -6.22 -2.24 -0.41
C CYS A 274 -6.65 -3.69 -0.09
N CYS A 275 -6.28 -4.27 1.06
CA CYS A 275 -6.80 -5.57 1.50
C CYS A 275 -8.32 -5.62 1.66
N LEU A 276 -8.98 -4.46 1.79
CA LEU A 276 -10.43 -4.35 1.82
C LEU A 276 -11.08 -4.54 0.44
N ASP A 277 -10.30 -4.55 -0.64
CA ASP A 277 -10.77 -4.84 -2.00
C ASP A 277 -11.44 -6.23 -2.07
N MET A 278 -10.95 -7.20 -1.27
CA MET A 278 -11.55 -8.53 -1.17
C MET A 278 -13.02 -8.47 -0.76
N LEU A 279 -13.41 -7.56 0.13
CA LEU A 279 -14.80 -7.34 0.51
C LEU A 279 -15.64 -6.79 -0.65
N CYS A 280 -15.06 -5.88 -1.44
CA CYS A 280 -15.70 -5.34 -2.64
C CYS A 280 -15.88 -6.40 -3.74
N PHE A 281 -14.92 -7.32 -3.88
CA PHE A 281 -15.07 -8.49 -4.77
C PHE A 281 -16.25 -9.36 -4.37
N ILE A 282 -16.42 -9.61 -3.08
CA ILE A 282 -17.53 -10.41 -2.57
C ILE A 282 -18.86 -9.75 -2.90
N ALA A 283 -19.01 -8.44 -2.64
CA ALA A 283 -20.21 -7.67 -2.95
C ALA A 283 -20.52 -7.67 -4.47
N GLY A 284 -19.51 -7.61 -5.33
CA GLY A 284 -19.67 -7.64 -6.79
C GLY A 284 -19.88 -9.04 -7.40
N ILE A 285 -19.74 -10.10 -6.62
CA ILE A 285 -19.98 -11.49 -7.03
C ILE A 285 -21.40 -11.93 -6.63
N ALA A 286 -21.97 -11.29 -5.59
CA ALA A 286 -23.32 -11.57 -5.12
C ALA A 286 -24.43 -10.99 -6.04
N HIS A 287 -24.06 -10.18 -7.04
CA HIS A 287 -24.93 -9.64 -8.09
C HIS A 287 -24.40 -10.04 -9.49
#